data_e72bbdfd98d680ed6b10ff94dc5898a6
#
_entry.id   e72bbdfd98d680ed6b10ff94dc5898a6
#
_cell.length_a   1.000
_cell.length_b   1.000
_cell.length_c   1.000
_cell.angle_alpha   90.00
_cell.angle_beta   90.00
_cell.angle_gamma   90.00
#
_symmetry.space_group_name_H-M   'P 1'
#
loop_
_entity.id
_entity.type
_entity.pdbx_description
1 polymer ?
#
loop_
_entity_poly.entity_id
_entity_poly.type
_entity_poly.pdbx_seq_one_letter_code
_entity_poly.pdbx_strand_id
1 'polypeptide(L)'
;MMQSYQTHSSAAHYPLPGGLIISQVASPEELAFWTPSLSDLLQSCVNQDPEASSIGFRAPLSEDDATAYWASLSLDISGTDPLVYVFVLNDPAKSNDRASTAIGTFQLGQNPKATHRHKIEVRKLLVHPAQRGSGLGRKLMDFAEMFAREDLGKTMMLLDTASDTPARGFYLKLGYVEWGVCPAYAQNALGRLHDCSFFLKMLQPTEQGVANEG
;
A
#
# COMPACT_ATOMS: atom_id res chain seq x y z
N MET A 1 -22.26 37.72 -4.02
CA MET A 1 -21.08 37.15 -4.72
C MET A 1 -20.43 36.16 -3.76
N MET A 2 -20.75 34.87 -3.90
CA MET A 2 -20.07 33.77 -3.17
C MET A 2 -18.88 33.36 -4.00
N GLN A 3 -17.67 33.65 -3.51
CA GLN A 3 -16.44 33.10 -4.06
C GLN A 3 -16.38 31.60 -3.69
N SER A 4 -16.48 30.76 -4.69
CA SER A 4 -16.22 29.32 -4.59
C SER A 4 -14.72 29.14 -4.31
N TYR A 5 -14.38 28.73 -3.09
CA TYR A 5 -13.06 28.20 -2.78
C TYR A 5 -12.95 26.83 -3.43
N GLN A 6 -12.33 26.78 -4.60
CA GLN A 6 -11.79 25.53 -5.15
C GLN A 6 -10.53 25.20 -4.36
N THR A 7 -10.66 24.33 -3.37
CA THR A 7 -9.51 23.64 -2.76
C THR A 7 -9.04 22.58 -3.75
N HIS A 8 -8.11 22.94 -4.65
CA HIS A 8 -7.29 21.94 -5.31
C HIS A 8 -6.41 21.31 -4.23
N SER A 9 -6.79 20.14 -3.73
CA SER A 9 -5.89 19.30 -2.96
C SER A 9 -4.77 18.86 -3.90
N SER A 10 -3.63 19.52 -3.81
CA SER A 10 -2.43 19.08 -4.49
C SER A 10 -2.01 17.74 -3.89
N ALA A 11 -1.75 16.74 -4.71
CA ALA A 11 -1.22 15.44 -4.27
C ALA A 11 -0.05 15.64 -3.31
N ALA A 12 -0.09 15.01 -2.15
CA ALA A 12 1.04 15.06 -1.22
C ALA A 12 2.18 14.20 -1.76
N HIS A 13 3.36 14.82 -1.89
CA HIS A 13 4.58 14.18 -2.39
C HIS A 13 5.62 14.12 -1.29
N TYR A 14 6.17 12.94 -1.05
CA TYR A 14 7.15 12.67 -0.02
C TYR A 14 8.47 12.24 -0.67
N PRO A 15 9.47 13.13 -0.76
CA PRO A 15 10.77 12.79 -1.34
C PRO A 15 11.51 11.80 -0.43
N LEU A 16 12.13 10.79 -1.05
CA LEU A 16 12.98 9.83 -0.40
C LEU A 16 14.44 10.01 -0.80
N PRO A 17 15.40 9.55 0.03
CA PRO A 17 16.81 9.51 -0.36
C PRO A 17 17.00 8.74 -1.67
N GLY A 18 17.82 9.31 -2.57
CA GLY A 18 18.10 8.73 -3.89
C GLY A 18 17.16 9.23 -5.00
N GLY A 19 16.40 10.31 -4.76
CA GLY A 19 15.57 10.97 -5.78
C GLY A 19 14.21 10.29 -6.03
N LEU A 20 13.88 9.26 -5.28
CA LEU A 20 12.57 8.61 -5.35
C LEU A 20 11.49 9.47 -4.68
N ILE A 21 10.26 9.34 -5.12
CA ILE A 21 9.11 10.05 -4.55
C ILE A 21 8.01 9.07 -4.22
N ILE A 22 7.44 9.17 -3.02
CA ILE A 22 6.15 8.58 -2.68
C ILE A 22 5.08 9.65 -2.87
N SER A 23 4.08 9.36 -3.70
CA SER A 23 2.93 10.24 -3.96
C SER A 23 1.68 9.61 -3.38
N GLN A 24 0.92 10.37 -2.59
CA GLN A 24 -0.42 9.96 -2.19
C GLN A 24 -1.38 10.17 -3.35
N VAL A 25 -2.25 9.19 -3.59
CA VAL A 25 -3.36 9.29 -4.56
C VAL A 25 -4.63 9.57 -3.76
N ALA A 26 -5.10 10.82 -3.79
CA ALA A 26 -6.17 11.31 -2.92
C ALA A 26 -7.44 11.74 -3.69
N SER A 27 -7.44 11.65 -5.02
CA SER A 27 -8.60 11.98 -5.85
C SER A 27 -8.82 10.98 -6.99
N PRO A 28 -10.06 10.88 -7.52
CA PRO A 28 -10.34 10.08 -8.72
C PRO A 28 -9.49 10.46 -9.94
N GLU A 29 -9.18 11.74 -10.11
CA GLU A 29 -8.36 12.25 -11.22
C GLU A 29 -6.91 11.78 -11.08
N GLU A 30 -6.35 11.85 -9.87
CA GLU A 30 -5.00 11.33 -9.58
C GLU A 30 -4.96 9.80 -9.74
N LEU A 31 -6.02 9.11 -9.30
CA LEU A 31 -6.13 7.66 -9.50
C LEU A 31 -6.16 7.32 -10.99
N ALA A 32 -6.94 8.02 -11.79
CA ALA A 32 -7.00 7.83 -13.24
C ALA A 32 -5.63 8.08 -13.89
N PHE A 33 -4.89 9.09 -13.44
CA PHE A 33 -3.52 9.37 -13.91
C PHE A 33 -2.56 8.21 -13.62
N TRP A 34 -2.63 7.62 -12.41
CA TRP A 34 -1.74 6.53 -12.01
C TRP A 34 -2.20 5.15 -12.48
N THR A 35 -3.47 4.97 -12.81
CA THR A 35 -4.06 3.65 -13.14
C THR A 35 -3.28 2.88 -14.21
N PRO A 36 -2.86 3.45 -15.35
CA PRO A 36 -2.11 2.68 -16.34
C PRO A 36 -0.84 2.06 -15.77
N SER A 37 -0.02 2.87 -15.09
CA SER A 37 1.24 2.41 -14.53
C SER A 37 1.08 1.47 -13.32
N LEU A 38 0.04 1.67 -12.52
CA LEU A 38 -0.32 0.77 -11.43
C LEU A 38 -0.85 -0.57 -11.95
N SER A 39 -1.55 -0.58 -13.08
CA SER A 39 -2.03 -1.80 -13.75
C SER A 39 -0.85 -2.62 -14.28
N ASP A 40 0.11 -1.98 -14.94
CA ASP A 40 1.36 -2.62 -15.38
C ASP A 40 2.15 -3.22 -14.21
N LEU A 41 2.26 -2.48 -13.10
CA LEU A 41 2.92 -2.96 -11.88
C LEU A 41 2.19 -4.19 -11.30
N LEU A 42 0.87 -4.14 -11.20
CA LEU A 42 0.06 -5.23 -10.66
C LEU A 42 0.18 -6.49 -11.55
N GLN A 43 0.02 -6.33 -12.87
CA GLN A 43 0.21 -7.42 -13.83
C GLN A 43 1.61 -8.03 -13.72
N SER A 44 2.65 -7.20 -13.66
CA SER A 44 4.03 -7.68 -13.50
C SER A 44 4.20 -8.50 -12.22
N CYS A 45 3.62 -8.05 -11.10
CA CYS A 45 3.70 -8.76 -9.82
C CYS A 45 2.90 -10.07 -9.80
N VAL A 46 1.81 -10.18 -10.57
CA VAL A 46 0.99 -11.39 -10.63
C VAL A 46 1.52 -12.37 -11.65
N ASN A 47 1.88 -11.89 -12.85
CA ASN A 47 2.14 -12.76 -14.01
C ASN A 47 3.58 -13.26 -14.09
N GLN A 48 4.57 -12.52 -13.55
CA GLN A 48 5.97 -12.92 -13.64
C GLN A 48 6.36 -13.99 -12.61
N ASP A 49 5.63 -14.05 -11.45
CA ASP A 49 5.87 -15.05 -10.42
C ASP A 49 4.54 -15.54 -9.82
N PRO A 50 3.74 -16.26 -10.60
CA PRO A 50 2.38 -16.60 -10.19
C PRO A 50 2.34 -17.61 -9.03
N GLU A 51 3.40 -18.40 -8.82
CA GLU A 51 3.47 -19.33 -7.69
C GLU A 51 3.63 -18.60 -6.35
N ALA A 52 4.45 -17.55 -6.33
CA ALA A 52 4.66 -16.72 -5.15
C ALA A 52 3.65 -15.57 -5.02
N SER A 53 2.76 -15.40 -6.00
CA SER A 53 1.75 -14.33 -5.97
C SER A 53 0.53 -14.74 -5.15
N SER A 54 0.39 -14.13 -3.99
CA SER A 54 -0.78 -14.22 -3.09
C SER A 54 -1.55 -12.91 -2.99
N ILE A 55 -1.48 -12.08 -4.04
CA ILE A 55 -2.00 -10.70 -4.05
C ILE A 55 -3.53 -10.66 -4.18
N GLY A 56 -4.16 -11.80 -4.45
CA GLY A 56 -5.62 -11.92 -4.60
C GLY A 56 -6.10 -11.87 -6.06
N PHE A 57 -5.21 -12.13 -7.02
CA PHE A 57 -5.54 -12.21 -8.44
C PHE A 57 -5.09 -13.54 -9.05
N ARG A 58 -5.80 -13.97 -10.11
CA ARG A 58 -5.43 -15.13 -10.92
C ARG A 58 -4.47 -14.72 -12.04
N ALA A 59 -3.54 -15.61 -12.36
CA ALA A 59 -2.70 -15.48 -13.53
C ALA A 59 -3.29 -16.28 -14.72
N PRO A 60 -3.22 -15.76 -15.95
CA PRO A 60 -2.73 -14.45 -16.31
C PRO A 60 -3.74 -13.34 -15.94
N LEU A 61 -3.28 -12.30 -15.26
CA LEU A 61 -4.09 -11.11 -15.01
C LEU A 61 -4.09 -10.23 -16.24
N SER A 62 -5.28 -9.92 -16.77
CA SER A 62 -5.47 -9.05 -17.92
C SER A 62 -5.26 -7.57 -17.57
N GLU A 63 -5.01 -6.73 -18.57
CA GLU A 63 -4.94 -5.27 -18.40
C GLU A 63 -6.30 -4.71 -17.94
N ASP A 64 -7.38 -5.21 -18.52
CA ASP A 64 -8.74 -4.77 -18.17
C ASP A 64 -9.07 -5.07 -16.69
N ASP A 65 -8.75 -6.27 -16.20
CA ASP A 65 -9.00 -6.64 -14.80
C ASP A 65 -8.12 -5.83 -13.84
N ALA A 66 -6.86 -5.60 -14.19
CA ALA A 66 -5.95 -4.78 -13.40
C ALA A 66 -6.45 -3.33 -13.34
N THR A 67 -6.86 -2.76 -14.47
CA THR A 67 -7.42 -1.41 -14.58
C THR A 67 -8.74 -1.30 -13.80
N ALA A 68 -9.63 -2.27 -13.94
CA ALA A 68 -10.90 -2.31 -13.21
C ALA A 68 -10.69 -2.34 -11.68
N TYR A 69 -9.69 -3.10 -11.21
CA TYR A 69 -9.33 -3.12 -9.79
C TYR A 69 -8.96 -1.72 -9.28
N TRP A 70 -8.03 -1.02 -9.95
CA TRP A 70 -7.63 0.31 -9.51
C TRP A 70 -8.78 1.31 -9.59
N ALA A 71 -9.53 1.32 -10.68
CA ALA A 71 -10.70 2.19 -10.85
C ALA A 71 -11.76 1.98 -9.75
N SER A 72 -11.91 0.76 -9.24
CA SER A 72 -12.87 0.44 -8.18
C SER A 72 -12.60 1.17 -6.86
N LEU A 73 -11.37 1.64 -6.63
CA LEU A 73 -10.99 2.37 -5.42
C LEU A 73 -11.44 3.84 -5.40
N SER A 74 -11.99 4.35 -6.50
CA SER A 74 -12.29 5.78 -6.69
C SER A 74 -13.14 6.39 -5.56
N LEU A 75 -14.12 5.65 -5.04
CA LEU A 75 -14.94 6.12 -3.93
C LEU A 75 -14.23 5.96 -2.58
N ASP A 76 -13.44 4.92 -2.41
CA ASP A 76 -12.79 4.59 -1.14
C ASP A 76 -11.64 5.54 -0.80
N ILE A 77 -10.99 6.13 -1.81
CA ILE A 77 -9.89 7.10 -1.62
C ILE A 77 -10.37 8.55 -1.44
N SER A 78 -11.67 8.80 -1.61
CA SER A 78 -12.22 10.15 -1.67
C SER A 78 -12.69 10.65 -0.30
N GLY A 79 -12.66 11.98 -0.13
CA GLY A 79 -13.18 12.64 1.06
C GLY A 79 -12.12 12.92 2.13
N THR A 80 -12.57 13.42 3.27
CA THR A 80 -11.70 13.83 4.39
C THR A 80 -11.29 12.68 5.32
N ASP A 81 -11.98 11.54 5.26
CA ASP A 81 -11.70 10.32 6.03
C ASP A 81 -11.87 9.11 5.11
N PRO A 82 -10.96 8.93 4.12
CA PRO A 82 -11.07 7.88 3.12
C PRO A 82 -10.96 6.49 3.75
N LEU A 83 -11.64 5.50 3.16
CA LEU A 83 -11.54 4.11 3.61
C LEU A 83 -10.20 3.48 3.21
N VAL A 84 -9.58 3.98 2.15
CA VAL A 84 -8.29 3.50 1.66
C VAL A 84 -7.38 4.69 1.31
N TYR A 85 -6.16 4.67 1.80
CA TYR A 85 -5.09 5.54 1.35
C TYR A 85 -4.23 4.77 0.36
N VAL A 86 -4.00 5.32 -0.82
CA VAL A 86 -3.16 4.72 -1.87
C VAL A 86 -1.89 5.54 -2.02
N PHE A 87 -0.74 4.86 -2.05
CA PHE A 87 0.56 5.49 -2.25
C PHE A 87 1.30 4.85 -3.40
N VAL A 88 1.94 5.67 -4.22
CA VAL A 88 2.73 5.25 -5.38
C VAL A 88 4.16 5.68 -5.21
N LEU A 89 5.09 4.75 -5.34
CA LEU A 89 6.53 5.02 -5.40
C LEU A 89 6.95 5.14 -6.87
N ASN A 90 7.57 6.25 -7.23
CA ASN A 90 8.10 6.47 -8.57
C ASN A 90 9.53 7.04 -8.54
N ASP A 91 10.23 6.89 -9.65
CA ASP A 91 11.54 7.48 -9.89
C ASP A 91 11.39 8.56 -10.98
N PRO A 92 11.35 9.84 -10.62
CA PRO A 92 11.17 10.92 -11.60
C PRO A 92 12.27 10.96 -12.67
N ALA A 93 13.49 10.50 -12.34
CA ALA A 93 14.59 10.47 -13.29
C ALA A 93 14.40 9.44 -14.43
N LYS A 94 13.49 8.47 -14.22
CA LYS A 94 13.13 7.44 -15.20
C LYS A 94 11.76 7.69 -15.86
N SER A 95 11.08 8.75 -15.47
CA SER A 95 9.81 9.14 -16.08
C SER A 95 10.06 9.81 -17.43
N ASN A 96 9.44 9.30 -18.49
CA ASN A 96 9.40 10.00 -19.77
C ASN A 96 8.35 11.12 -19.67
N ASP A 97 8.50 12.20 -20.46
CA ASP A 97 7.73 13.46 -20.41
C ASP A 97 6.18 13.34 -20.40
N ARG A 98 5.63 12.12 -20.47
CA ARG A 98 4.18 11.87 -20.55
C ARG A 98 3.62 10.82 -19.58
N ALA A 99 4.45 10.09 -18.84
CA ALA A 99 3.96 9.08 -17.90
C ALA A 99 4.93 8.86 -16.75
N SER A 100 4.48 9.10 -15.53
CA SER A 100 5.18 8.68 -14.33
C SER A 100 5.06 7.16 -14.17
N THR A 101 6.18 6.46 -13.95
CA THR A 101 6.18 5.00 -13.81
C THR A 101 6.15 4.60 -12.33
N ALA A 102 5.12 3.85 -11.95
CA ALA A 102 5.04 3.25 -10.62
C ALA A 102 6.03 2.07 -10.51
N ILE A 103 7.01 2.17 -9.62
CA ILE A 103 7.96 1.10 -9.30
C ILE A 103 7.61 0.34 -8.04
N GLY A 104 6.67 0.88 -7.26
CA GLY A 104 6.09 0.26 -6.07
C GLY A 104 4.81 0.97 -5.66
N THR A 105 4.02 0.31 -4.83
CA THR A 105 2.79 0.86 -4.25
C THR A 105 2.47 0.13 -2.95
N PHE A 106 1.65 0.74 -2.13
CA PHE A 106 0.94 0.10 -1.03
C PHE A 106 -0.37 0.83 -0.75
N GLN A 107 -1.25 0.17 -0.04
CA GLN A 107 -2.50 0.73 0.43
C GLN A 107 -2.57 0.62 1.96
N LEU A 108 -3.21 1.62 2.59
CA LEU A 108 -3.60 1.56 3.99
C LEU A 108 -5.12 1.56 4.07
N GLY A 109 -5.69 0.43 4.49
CA GLY A 109 -7.14 0.25 4.63
C GLY A 109 -7.63 0.55 6.03
N GLN A 110 -8.60 1.45 6.16
CA GLN A 110 -9.27 1.76 7.42
C GLN A 110 -10.47 0.83 7.65
N ASN A 111 -10.76 0.55 8.91
CA ASN A 111 -12.00 -0.09 9.29
C ASN A 111 -13.02 1.00 9.70
N PRO A 112 -14.24 1.05 9.12
CA PRO A 112 -15.22 2.09 9.42
C PRO A 112 -15.81 2.00 10.84
N LYS A 113 -15.66 0.85 11.53
CA LYS A 113 -16.20 0.66 12.88
C LYS A 113 -15.47 1.54 13.90
N ALA A 114 -16.21 2.31 14.70
CA ALA A 114 -15.65 3.22 15.71
C ALA A 114 -14.65 2.53 16.65
N THR A 115 -14.91 1.29 17.06
CA THR A 115 -14.05 0.50 17.95
C THR A 115 -12.77 -0.01 17.29
N HIS A 116 -12.58 0.20 15.99
CA HIS A 116 -11.43 -0.28 15.20
C HIS A 116 -10.57 0.87 14.66
N ARG A 117 -10.89 2.13 15.00
CA ARG A 117 -10.22 3.33 14.49
C ARG A 117 -8.74 3.43 14.86
N HIS A 118 -8.31 2.76 15.92
CA HIS A 118 -6.92 2.74 16.39
C HIS A 118 -5.99 1.91 15.51
N LYS A 119 -6.52 1.09 14.60
CA LYS A 119 -5.72 0.19 13.74
C LYS A 119 -5.93 0.46 12.27
N ILE A 120 -4.95 0.06 11.47
CA ILE A 120 -4.96 0.17 10.00
C ILE A 120 -4.33 -1.08 9.39
N GLU A 121 -4.73 -1.42 8.18
CA GLU A 121 -4.27 -2.62 7.50
C GLU A 121 -3.45 -2.27 6.27
N VAL A 122 -2.24 -2.83 6.15
CA VAL A 122 -1.43 -2.73 4.95
C VAL A 122 -1.93 -3.71 3.92
N ARG A 123 -2.23 -3.21 2.73
CA ARG A 123 -2.71 -3.99 1.58
C ARG A 123 -1.88 -3.68 0.35
N LYS A 124 -1.81 -4.63 -0.58
CA LYS A 124 -1.19 -4.42 -1.89
C LYS A 124 0.20 -3.76 -1.83
N LEU A 125 1.04 -4.19 -0.87
CA LEU A 125 2.45 -3.81 -0.91
C LEU A 125 3.11 -4.51 -2.11
N LEU A 126 3.34 -3.75 -3.16
CA LEU A 126 3.93 -4.22 -4.40
C LEU A 126 5.24 -3.49 -4.68
N VAL A 127 6.24 -4.24 -5.12
CA VAL A 127 7.47 -3.71 -5.71
C VAL A 127 7.67 -4.42 -7.03
N HIS A 128 7.91 -3.65 -8.09
CA HIS A 128 8.15 -4.20 -9.42
C HIS A 128 9.21 -5.30 -9.35
N PRO A 129 8.98 -6.48 -9.94
CA PRO A 129 9.88 -7.64 -9.82
C PRO A 129 11.35 -7.30 -10.12
N ALA A 130 11.63 -6.51 -11.17
CA ALA A 130 12.97 -6.07 -11.53
C ALA A 130 13.64 -5.12 -10.51
N GLN A 131 12.88 -4.60 -9.53
CA GLN A 131 13.38 -3.68 -8.49
C GLN A 131 13.42 -4.33 -7.10
N ARG A 132 13.04 -5.61 -7.00
CA ARG A 132 13.10 -6.37 -5.74
C ARG A 132 14.56 -6.54 -5.30
N GLY A 133 14.77 -6.75 -4.00
CA GLY A 133 16.11 -6.89 -3.41
C GLY A 133 16.86 -5.56 -3.19
N SER A 134 16.36 -4.42 -3.70
CA SER A 134 16.97 -3.10 -3.57
C SER A 134 16.57 -2.32 -2.30
N GLY A 135 15.81 -2.93 -1.40
CA GLY A 135 15.32 -2.30 -0.16
C GLY A 135 14.07 -1.44 -0.30
N LEU A 136 13.45 -1.36 -1.49
CA LEU A 136 12.26 -0.52 -1.70
C LEU A 136 11.07 -0.94 -0.83
N GLY A 137 10.85 -2.24 -0.66
CA GLY A 137 9.79 -2.75 0.22
C GLY A 137 9.93 -2.23 1.65
N ARG A 138 11.17 -2.20 2.20
CA ARG A 138 11.45 -1.62 3.52
C ARG A 138 11.13 -0.13 3.54
N LYS A 139 11.59 0.64 2.56
CA LYS A 139 11.31 2.08 2.48
C LYS A 139 9.82 2.38 2.44
N LEU A 140 9.05 1.58 1.69
CA LEU A 140 7.59 1.72 1.63
C LEU A 140 6.94 1.41 2.99
N MET A 141 7.39 0.36 3.69
CA MET A 141 6.86 0.00 5.01
C MET A 141 7.26 1.01 6.09
N ASP A 142 8.51 1.49 6.09
CA ASP A 142 8.98 2.53 7.02
C ASP A 142 8.13 3.80 6.87
N PHE A 143 7.84 4.21 5.62
CA PHE A 143 6.95 5.33 5.34
C PHE A 143 5.49 5.04 5.76
N ALA A 144 4.96 3.85 5.47
CA ALA A 144 3.61 3.46 5.85
C ALA A 144 3.40 3.50 7.38
N GLU A 145 4.40 3.03 8.14
CA GLU A 145 4.38 3.07 9.60
C GLU A 145 4.43 4.49 10.14
N MET A 146 5.31 5.34 9.58
CA MET A 146 5.39 6.76 9.92
C MET A 146 4.05 7.46 9.65
N PHE A 147 3.52 7.35 8.43
CA PHE A 147 2.26 7.97 8.04
C PHE A 147 1.07 7.49 8.89
N ALA A 148 0.98 6.18 9.14
CA ALA A 148 -0.07 5.62 9.99
C ALA A 148 -0.03 6.17 11.41
N ARG A 149 1.17 6.34 11.99
CA ARG A 149 1.37 6.85 13.34
C ARG A 149 1.17 8.35 13.43
N GLU A 150 1.85 9.11 12.57
CA GLU A 150 1.98 10.57 12.71
C GLU A 150 0.82 11.32 12.06
N ASP A 151 0.39 10.91 10.87
CA ASP A 151 -0.68 11.60 10.13
C ASP A 151 -2.07 11.05 10.48
N LEU A 152 -2.18 9.74 10.77
CA LEU A 152 -3.47 9.10 11.03
C LEU A 152 -3.71 8.74 12.51
N GLY A 153 -2.73 8.94 13.39
CA GLY A 153 -2.84 8.64 14.83
C GLY A 153 -3.12 7.17 15.15
N LYS A 154 -2.67 6.25 14.27
CA LYS A 154 -2.88 4.81 14.48
C LYS A 154 -1.85 4.25 15.45
N THR A 155 -2.28 3.32 16.29
CA THR A 155 -1.42 2.65 17.27
C THR A 155 -1.10 1.21 16.91
N MET A 156 -1.72 0.66 15.85
CA MET A 156 -1.51 -0.71 15.41
C MET A 156 -1.61 -0.82 13.89
N MET A 157 -0.66 -1.53 13.28
CA MET A 157 -0.75 -1.97 11.90
C MET A 157 -0.98 -3.46 11.82
N LEU A 158 -1.80 -3.87 10.87
CA LEU A 158 -2.12 -5.25 10.54
C LEU A 158 -1.73 -5.53 9.09
N LEU A 159 -1.42 -6.76 8.80
CA LEU A 159 -1.29 -7.29 7.44
C LEU A 159 -1.40 -8.81 7.44
N ASP A 160 -1.58 -9.37 6.26
CA ASP A 160 -1.49 -10.80 6.02
C ASP A 160 -0.69 -11.12 4.76
N THR A 161 -0.18 -12.34 4.69
CA THR A 161 0.52 -12.87 3.52
C THR A 161 0.49 -14.39 3.50
N ALA A 162 0.71 -14.99 2.33
CA ALA A 162 0.90 -16.43 2.24
C ALA A 162 2.10 -16.89 3.10
N SER A 163 1.89 -17.94 3.88
CA SER A 163 2.88 -18.42 4.88
C SER A 163 4.15 -18.99 4.25
N ASP A 164 4.05 -19.50 3.03
CA ASP A 164 5.12 -20.16 2.28
C ASP A 164 5.89 -19.21 1.31
N THR A 165 5.66 -17.89 1.42
CA THR A 165 6.32 -16.91 0.56
C THR A 165 7.45 -16.16 1.28
N PRO A 166 8.41 -15.57 0.53
CA PRO A 166 9.46 -14.71 1.11
C PRO A 166 8.92 -13.49 1.88
N ALA A 167 7.69 -13.07 1.61
CA ALA A 167 7.04 -11.94 2.28
C ALA A 167 6.86 -12.19 3.79
N ARG A 168 6.58 -13.42 4.20
CA ARG A 168 6.52 -13.79 5.63
C ARG A 168 7.82 -13.45 6.37
N GLY A 169 8.96 -13.89 5.83
CA GLY A 169 10.27 -13.59 6.41
C GLY A 169 10.63 -12.10 6.35
N PHE A 170 10.15 -11.37 5.35
CA PHE A 170 10.32 -9.93 5.24
C PHE A 170 9.60 -9.19 6.38
N TYR A 171 8.34 -9.49 6.66
CA TYR A 171 7.60 -8.83 7.74
C TYR A 171 8.16 -9.16 9.14
N LEU A 172 8.60 -10.39 9.37
CA LEU A 172 9.29 -10.76 10.62
C LEU A 172 10.55 -9.90 10.84
N LYS A 173 11.36 -9.67 9.78
CA LYS A 173 12.55 -8.80 9.84
C LYS A 173 12.22 -7.31 10.03
N LEU A 174 11.00 -6.88 9.75
CA LEU A 174 10.50 -5.53 10.04
C LEU A 174 9.95 -5.40 11.47
N GLY A 175 9.96 -6.48 12.25
CA GLY A 175 9.48 -6.48 13.63
C GLY A 175 7.96 -6.67 13.76
N TYR A 176 7.30 -7.16 12.71
CA TYR A 176 5.91 -7.60 12.82
C TYR A 176 5.85 -8.94 13.57
N VAL A 177 4.85 -9.07 14.42
CA VAL A 177 4.56 -10.28 15.16
C VAL A 177 3.51 -11.09 14.40
N GLU A 178 3.84 -12.33 14.06
CA GLU A 178 2.87 -13.29 13.54
C GLU A 178 1.99 -13.78 14.70
N TRP A 179 0.73 -13.41 14.68
CA TRP A 179 -0.19 -13.76 15.76
C TRP A 179 -1.11 -14.95 15.43
N GLY A 180 -1.11 -15.39 14.18
CA GLY A 180 -1.88 -16.56 13.78
C GLY A 180 -1.62 -16.99 12.35
N VAL A 181 -1.90 -18.24 12.07
CA VAL A 181 -1.90 -18.85 10.72
C VAL A 181 -3.25 -19.50 10.48
N CYS A 182 -3.87 -19.20 9.34
CA CYS A 182 -5.10 -19.86 8.92
C CYS A 182 -4.79 -20.83 7.77
N PRO A 183 -4.98 -22.14 7.98
CA PRO A 183 -4.76 -23.15 6.94
C PRO A 183 -5.72 -22.96 5.77
N ALA A 184 -5.24 -23.19 4.54
CA ALA A 184 -6.00 -23.17 3.30
C ALA A 184 -6.88 -21.90 3.14
N TYR A 185 -6.37 -20.75 3.60
CA TYR A 185 -7.13 -19.49 3.68
C TYR A 185 -7.45 -18.91 2.33
N ALA A 186 -6.53 -18.98 1.39
CA ALA A 186 -6.68 -18.36 0.07
C ALA A 186 -6.07 -19.23 -1.02
N GLN A 187 -6.21 -18.78 -2.25
CA GLN A 187 -5.58 -19.41 -3.40
C GLN A 187 -4.52 -18.46 -3.98
N ASN A 188 -3.36 -18.99 -4.35
CA ASN A 188 -2.37 -18.26 -5.12
C ASN A 188 -2.85 -17.98 -6.55
N ALA A 189 -2.05 -17.27 -7.33
CA ALA A 189 -2.42 -16.89 -8.69
C ALA A 189 -2.71 -18.09 -9.62
N LEU A 190 -2.15 -19.28 -9.34
CA LEU A 190 -2.40 -20.53 -10.06
C LEU A 190 -3.57 -21.35 -9.50
N GLY A 191 -4.22 -20.90 -8.43
CA GLY A 191 -5.37 -21.57 -7.83
C GLY A 191 -5.06 -22.63 -6.80
N ARG A 192 -3.81 -22.79 -6.38
CA ARG A 192 -3.47 -23.68 -5.28
C ARG A 192 -3.80 -23.00 -3.94
N LEU A 193 -4.45 -23.75 -3.06
CA LEU A 193 -4.68 -23.30 -1.69
C LEU A 193 -3.34 -23.12 -0.97
N HIS A 194 -3.26 -22.07 -0.18
CA HIS A 194 -2.13 -21.80 0.71
C HIS A 194 -2.60 -21.33 2.08
N ASP A 195 -1.76 -21.55 3.08
CA ASP A 195 -1.97 -20.99 4.40
C ASP A 195 -1.65 -19.51 4.41
N CYS A 196 -2.33 -18.75 5.26
CA CYS A 196 -2.11 -17.32 5.41
C CYS A 196 -1.63 -17.00 6.82
N SER A 197 -0.51 -16.29 6.91
CA SER A 197 0.05 -15.75 8.15
C SER A 197 -0.47 -14.34 8.37
N PHE A 198 -1.00 -14.10 9.57
CA PHE A 198 -1.54 -12.81 10.00
C PHE A 198 -0.57 -12.13 10.95
N PHE A 199 -0.30 -10.86 10.70
CA PHE A 199 0.70 -10.08 11.41
C PHE A 199 0.12 -8.83 12.05
N LEU A 200 0.74 -8.42 13.15
CA LEU A 200 0.52 -7.12 13.75
C LEU A 200 1.86 -6.45 14.12
N LYS A 201 1.83 -5.12 14.17
CA LYS A 201 2.89 -4.30 14.77
C LYS A 201 2.25 -3.18 15.58
N MET A 202 2.65 -3.03 16.85
CA MET A 202 2.29 -1.87 17.65
C MET A 202 3.15 -0.69 17.22
N LEU A 203 2.50 0.43 16.87
CA LEU A 203 3.18 1.68 16.55
C LEU A 203 3.40 2.46 17.85
N GLN A 204 4.66 2.58 18.28
CA GLN A 204 5.00 3.34 19.48
C GLN A 204 4.75 4.83 19.24
N PRO A 205 4.20 5.57 20.22
CA PRO A 205 4.13 7.02 20.16
C PRO A 205 5.52 7.60 19.93
N THR A 206 5.64 8.66 19.15
CA THR A 206 6.87 9.46 19.10
C THR A 206 7.08 10.10 20.47
N GLU A 207 8.28 10.03 21.05
CA GLU A 207 8.62 10.54 22.40
C GLU A 207 8.40 12.06 22.60
N GLN A 208 7.87 12.77 21.60
CA GLN A 208 7.62 14.23 21.68
C GLN A 208 6.29 14.61 22.33
N GLY A 209 5.49 13.66 22.82
CA GLY A 209 4.16 13.90 23.43
C GLY A 209 4.09 13.89 24.95
N VAL A 210 5.19 13.71 25.68
CA VAL A 210 5.19 13.62 27.16
C VAL A 210 5.88 14.84 27.81
N ALA A 211 5.59 16.04 27.32
CA ALA A 211 5.99 17.26 28.02
C ALA A 211 4.76 18.16 28.23
N ASN A 212 4.29 18.21 29.46
CA ASN A 212 3.30 19.09 30.06
C ASN A 212 1.89 18.53 30.30
N GLU A 213 1.76 17.66 31.30
CA GLU A 213 0.69 17.75 32.28
C GLU A 213 1.34 17.53 33.67
N GLY A 214 1.75 18.64 34.30
CA GLY A 214 2.20 18.79 35.67
C GLY A 214 1.52 20.01 36.27
#